data_dbac7273b27b3c4c41b475cced774692
#
_entry.id   dbac7273b27b3c4c41b475cced774692
#
_cell.length_a   1.000
_cell.length_b   1.000
_cell.length_c   1.000
_cell.angle_alpha   90.00
_cell.angle_beta   90.00
_cell.angle_gamma   90.00
#
_symmetry.space_group_name_H-M   'P 1'
#
loop_
_entity.id
_entity.type
_entity.pdbx_description
1 polymer ?
#
loop_
_entity_poly.entity_id
_entity_poly.type
_entity_poly.pdbx_seq_one_letter_code
_entity_poly.pdbx_strand_id
1 'polypeptide(L)'
;MVSAMSLMVAFGDTSVPGSPEDPVVTKSYVDSKLAYAVLHLQQGQRLIGGEGTEIIVRSGEVTAIDNGKDGISDITGGYDLKSGAICKANHLLLVPRSDGRGITAATETYIMIRGTYTLN
;
A
#
# COMPACT_ATOMS: atom_id res chain seq x y z
N MET A 1 -36.52 -10.70 10.35
CA MET A 1 -36.20 -11.24 10.89
C MET A 1 -35.31 -11.54 11.13
N VAL A 2 -35.02 -11.61 11.24
CA VAL A 2 -34.53 -12.25 11.45
C VAL A 2 -34.13 -12.73 12.48
N SER A 3 -34.83 -13.20 13.09
CA SER A 3 -34.54 -13.81 14.36
C SER A 3 -33.58 -14.93 14.22
N ALA A 4 -33.63 -15.57 13.13
CA ALA A 4 -32.67 -16.63 12.89
C ALA A 4 -31.27 -16.14 13.04
N MET A 5 -31.08 -14.88 12.72
CA MET A 5 -29.77 -14.30 12.80
C MET A 5 -29.29 -14.14 14.23
N SER A 6 -30.21 -13.94 15.13
CA SER A 6 -29.81 -13.78 16.50
C SER A 6 -29.14 -15.03 17.05
N LEU A 7 -29.31 -16.13 16.40
CA LEU A 7 -28.63 -17.34 16.81
C LEU A 7 -27.14 -17.23 16.73
N MET A 8 -26.68 -16.40 15.81
CA MET A 8 -25.24 -16.20 15.65
C MET A 8 -24.63 -15.60 16.90
N VAL A 9 -25.43 -14.88 17.64
CA VAL A 9 -24.97 -14.30 18.90
C VAL A 9 -24.46 -15.35 19.84
N ALA A 10 -25.00 -16.55 19.74
CA ALA A 10 -24.61 -17.63 20.62
C ALA A 10 -23.12 -17.95 20.56
N PHE A 11 -22.47 -17.50 19.51
CA PHE A 11 -21.03 -17.72 19.34
C PHE A 11 -20.19 -16.55 19.84
N GLY A 12 -20.82 -15.59 20.49
CA GLY A 12 -20.10 -14.47 21.07
C GLY A 12 -19.92 -13.29 20.14
N ASP A 13 -20.14 -13.47 18.88
CA ASP A 13 -20.06 -12.39 17.91
C ASP A 13 -21.45 -11.84 17.67
N THR A 14 -21.64 -10.56 17.95
CA THR A 14 -22.94 -9.91 17.80
C THR A 14 -23.14 -9.33 16.40
N SER A 15 -22.11 -9.37 15.55
CA SER A 15 -22.20 -8.82 14.21
C SER A 15 -22.94 -9.77 13.27
N VAL A 16 -23.72 -9.20 12.37
CA VAL A 16 -24.42 -9.94 11.32
C VAL A 16 -23.61 -9.79 10.04
N PRO A 17 -23.22 -10.88 9.37
CA PRO A 17 -22.46 -10.77 8.13
C PRO A 17 -23.18 -9.89 7.11
N GLY A 18 -22.47 -8.93 6.54
CA GLY A 18 -23.02 -7.99 5.57
C GLY A 18 -23.66 -6.75 6.18
N SER A 19 -23.72 -6.66 7.50
CA SER A 19 -24.25 -5.47 8.18
C SER A 19 -23.16 -4.39 8.25
N PRO A 20 -23.53 -3.15 8.60
CA PRO A 20 -22.53 -2.09 8.78
C PRO A 20 -21.46 -2.45 9.82
N GLU A 21 -21.80 -3.24 10.82
CA GLU A 21 -20.85 -3.65 11.85
C GLU A 21 -19.96 -4.79 11.38
N ASP A 22 -20.38 -5.50 10.36
CA ASP A 22 -19.63 -6.66 9.86
C ASP A 22 -19.80 -6.74 8.35
N PRO A 23 -19.15 -5.84 7.61
CA PRO A 23 -19.30 -5.82 6.16
C PRO A 23 -18.70 -7.08 5.53
N VAL A 24 -19.35 -7.55 4.47
CA VAL A 24 -18.89 -8.72 3.73
C VAL A 24 -18.22 -8.24 2.45
N VAL A 25 -17.05 -8.82 2.17
CA VAL A 25 -16.34 -8.55 0.93
C VAL A 25 -16.28 -9.83 0.10
N THR A 26 -16.16 -9.67 -1.22
CA THR A 26 -16.03 -10.82 -2.11
C THR A 26 -14.60 -11.33 -2.11
N LYS A 27 -14.44 -12.60 -2.43
CA LYS A 27 -13.12 -13.20 -2.57
C LYS A 27 -12.31 -12.47 -3.64
N SER A 28 -12.96 -12.14 -4.77
CA SER A 28 -12.26 -11.45 -5.85
C SER A 28 -11.77 -10.06 -5.43
N TYR A 29 -12.55 -9.35 -4.61
CA TYR A 29 -12.12 -8.06 -4.09
C TYR A 29 -10.87 -8.22 -3.22
N VAL A 30 -10.89 -9.17 -2.29
CA VAL A 30 -9.76 -9.44 -1.42
C VAL A 30 -8.53 -9.84 -2.24
N ASP A 31 -8.71 -10.76 -3.20
CA ASP A 31 -7.62 -11.22 -4.05
C ASP A 31 -7.00 -10.05 -4.82
N SER A 32 -7.83 -9.13 -5.31
CA SER A 32 -7.33 -7.96 -6.06
C SER A 32 -6.52 -7.04 -5.17
N LYS A 33 -6.86 -6.94 -3.87
CA LYS A 33 -6.12 -6.10 -2.93
C LYS A 33 -4.82 -6.75 -2.49
N LEU A 34 -4.74 -8.07 -2.55
CA LEU A 34 -3.52 -8.79 -2.17
C LEU A 34 -2.54 -8.89 -3.32
N ALA A 35 -2.97 -8.67 -4.54
CA ALA A 35 -2.10 -8.74 -5.71
C ALA A 35 -1.35 -7.44 -5.91
N TYR A 36 -0.14 -7.53 -6.47
CA TYR A 36 0.56 -6.35 -6.93
C TYR A 36 -0.07 -5.85 -8.22
N ALA A 37 -0.20 -4.52 -8.34
CA ALA A 37 -0.59 -3.88 -9.57
C ALA A 37 0.66 -3.26 -10.21
N VAL A 38 0.66 -3.19 -11.53
CA VAL A 38 1.75 -2.51 -12.26
C VAL A 38 1.29 -1.09 -12.56
N LEU A 39 2.11 -0.12 -12.19
CA LEU A 39 1.86 1.29 -12.49
C LEU A 39 2.97 1.85 -13.35
N HIS A 40 2.56 2.70 -14.29
CA HIS A 40 3.48 3.46 -15.13
C HIS A 40 3.45 4.91 -14.66
N LEU A 41 4.57 5.39 -14.16
CA LEU A 41 4.69 6.75 -13.66
C LEU A 41 5.46 7.59 -14.66
N GLN A 42 4.95 8.80 -14.90
CA GLN A 42 5.63 9.76 -15.76
C GLN A 42 6.72 10.48 -14.97
N GLN A 43 7.71 11.00 -15.68
CA GLN A 43 8.77 11.77 -15.05
C GLN A 43 8.17 12.91 -14.20
N GLY A 44 8.65 13.02 -12.97
CA GLY A 44 8.21 14.05 -12.04
C GLY A 44 6.99 13.69 -11.22
N GLN A 45 6.33 12.59 -11.53
CA GLN A 45 5.14 12.18 -10.80
C GLN A 45 5.52 11.64 -9.43
N ARG A 46 4.71 11.99 -8.42
CA ARG A 46 4.94 11.58 -7.04
C ARG A 46 3.86 10.62 -6.62
N LEU A 47 4.27 9.57 -5.93
CA LEU A 47 3.35 8.58 -5.37
C LEU A 47 3.52 8.60 -3.86
N ILE A 48 2.45 8.95 -3.15
CA ILE A 48 2.44 8.95 -1.69
C ILE A 48 1.71 7.70 -1.25
N GLY A 49 2.39 6.86 -0.48
CA GLY A 49 1.83 5.59 -0.04
C GLY A 49 1.08 5.71 1.26
N GLY A 50 0.07 4.86 1.41
CA GLY A 50 -0.59 4.70 2.69
C GLY A 50 0.14 3.68 3.55
N GLU A 51 -0.35 3.52 4.77
CA GLU A 51 0.25 2.59 5.73
C GLU A 51 0.26 1.17 5.16
N GLY A 52 1.43 0.54 5.21
CA GLY A 52 1.60 -0.84 4.74
C GLY A 52 1.77 -0.99 3.25
N THR A 53 1.82 0.11 2.50
CA THR A 53 2.00 0.02 1.05
C THR A 53 3.40 -0.48 0.71
N GLU A 54 3.46 -1.42 -0.22
CA GLU A 54 4.70 -2.01 -0.72
C GLU A 54 4.93 -1.59 -2.15
N ILE A 55 6.16 -1.20 -2.46
CA ILE A 55 6.53 -0.71 -3.78
C ILE A 55 7.80 -1.42 -4.23
N ILE A 56 7.82 -1.86 -5.49
CA ILE A 56 9.01 -2.44 -6.10
C ILE A 56 9.24 -1.69 -7.41
N VAL A 57 10.39 -1.03 -7.53
CA VAL A 57 10.77 -0.35 -8.76
C VAL A 57 11.24 -1.41 -9.76
N ARG A 58 10.64 -1.45 -10.94
CA ARG A 58 11.02 -2.43 -11.96
C ARG A 58 11.89 -1.83 -13.05
N SER A 59 11.68 -0.57 -13.38
CA SER A 59 12.50 0.12 -14.37
C SER A 59 12.42 1.62 -14.13
N GLY A 60 13.40 2.37 -14.65
CA GLY A 60 13.47 3.80 -14.46
C GLY A 60 14.21 4.17 -13.18
N GLU A 61 14.28 5.46 -12.93
CA GLU A 61 14.98 6.00 -11.78
C GLU A 61 14.00 6.64 -10.83
N VAL A 62 14.07 6.25 -9.55
CA VAL A 62 13.12 6.65 -8.52
C VAL A 62 13.89 7.12 -7.30
N THR A 63 13.39 8.18 -6.66
CA THR A 63 13.95 8.67 -5.40
C THR A 63 12.88 8.60 -4.31
N ALA A 64 13.33 8.51 -3.08
CA ALA A 64 12.44 8.41 -1.92
C ALA A 64 11.92 9.77 -1.50
N ILE A 65 10.78 9.76 -0.83
CA ILE A 65 10.20 10.91 -0.13
C ILE A 65 10.05 10.50 1.32
N ASP A 66 10.73 11.21 2.23
CA ASP A 66 10.59 10.96 3.67
C ASP A 66 9.49 11.85 4.25
N ASN A 67 9.25 11.72 5.56
CA ASN A 67 8.24 12.54 6.23
C ASN A 67 8.86 13.72 6.99
N GLY A 68 10.10 14.04 6.67
CA GLY A 68 10.85 15.09 7.35
C GLY A 68 11.69 14.56 8.52
N LYS A 69 11.46 13.32 8.93
CA LYS A 69 12.18 12.70 10.03
C LYS A 69 12.59 11.27 9.67
N ASP A 70 11.63 10.46 9.23
CA ASP A 70 11.85 9.06 8.92
C ASP A 70 11.70 8.81 7.42
N GLY A 71 12.54 7.95 6.89
CA GLY A 71 12.50 7.56 5.49
C GLY A 71 11.57 6.38 5.24
N ILE A 72 11.45 6.00 3.98
CA ILE A 72 10.76 4.75 3.66
C ILE A 72 11.73 3.59 3.89
N SER A 73 11.18 2.45 4.21
CA SER A 73 12.00 1.28 4.55
C SER A 73 12.35 0.49 3.31
N ASP A 74 13.63 0.29 3.06
CA ASP A 74 14.09 -0.63 2.03
C ASP A 74 14.33 -1.97 2.72
N ILE A 75 13.35 -2.84 2.60
CA ILE A 75 13.37 -4.14 3.29
C ILE A 75 14.46 -5.04 2.73
N THR A 76 14.66 -5.01 1.43
CA THR A 76 15.68 -5.82 0.78
C THR A 76 17.08 -5.38 1.20
N GLY A 77 17.29 -4.06 1.28
CA GLY A 77 18.59 -3.51 1.65
C GLY A 77 18.83 -3.48 3.15
N GLY A 78 17.76 -3.44 3.94
CA GLY A 78 17.86 -3.38 5.39
C GLY A 78 18.17 -2.00 5.93
N TYR A 79 17.70 -0.95 5.27
CA TYR A 79 17.94 0.43 5.71
C TYR A 79 16.79 1.33 5.29
N ASP A 80 16.77 2.54 5.85
CA ASP A 80 15.78 3.56 5.50
C ASP A 80 16.33 4.49 4.42
N LEU A 81 15.42 4.93 3.55
CA LEU A 81 15.75 5.86 2.47
C LEU A 81 15.15 7.22 2.77
N LYS A 82 16.01 8.21 2.92
CA LYS A 82 15.57 9.59 3.12
C LYS A 82 15.29 10.25 1.78
N SER A 83 14.63 11.40 1.82
CA SER A 83 14.27 12.14 0.61
C SER A 83 15.48 12.35 -0.29
N GLY A 84 15.30 12.05 -1.56
CA GLY A 84 16.34 12.15 -2.57
C GLY A 84 17.20 10.91 -2.72
N ALA A 85 17.12 9.95 -1.79
CA ALA A 85 17.89 8.71 -1.93
C ALA A 85 17.33 7.86 -3.07
N ILE A 86 18.24 7.20 -3.79
CA ILE A 86 17.84 6.33 -4.89
C ILE A 86 17.17 5.07 -4.39
N CYS A 87 16.01 4.76 -4.95
CA CYS A 87 15.32 3.51 -4.69
C CYS A 87 15.79 2.48 -5.72
N LYS A 88 16.58 1.52 -5.26
CA LYS A 88 17.15 0.53 -6.16
C LYS A 88 16.09 -0.37 -6.77
N ALA A 89 16.27 -0.70 -8.04
CA ALA A 89 15.34 -1.60 -8.72
C ALA A 89 15.31 -2.96 -8.04
N ASN A 90 14.11 -3.54 -8.00
CA ASN A 90 13.86 -4.87 -7.47
C ASN A 90 14.07 -5.01 -5.97
N HIS A 91 14.14 -3.88 -5.25
CA HIS A 91 14.11 -3.88 -3.79
C HIS A 91 12.67 -3.69 -3.32
N LEU A 92 12.30 -4.41 -2.26
CA LEU A 92 10.98 -4.22 -1.66
C LEU A 92 11.02 -3.01 -0.75
N LEU A 93 10.22 -1.99 -1.09
CA LEU A 93 10.09 -0.78 -0.29
C LEU A 93 8.78 -0.82 0.48
N LEU A 94 8.82 -0.39 1.73
CA LEU A 94 7.65 -0.38 2.59
C LEU A 94 7.41 1.04 3.10
N VAL A 95 6.15 1.49 2.99
CA VAL A 95 5.70 2.73 3.61
C VAL A 95 5.05 2.35 4.93
N PRO A 96 5.68 2.64 6.08
CA PRO A 96 5.18 2.13 7.36
C PRO A 96 3.90 2.80 7.86
N ARG A 97 3.67 4.05 7.50
CA ARG A 97 2.52 4.81 7.99
C ARG A 97 2.02 5.77 6.93
N SER A 98 0.77 6.20 7.08
CA SER A 98 0.17 7.22 6.20
C SER A 98 0.59 8.61 6.70
N ASP A 99 1.82 9.00 6.43
CA ASP A 99 2.39 10.25 6.94
C ASP A 99 3.16 11.04 5.87
N GLY A 100 2.83 10.81 4.60
CA GLY A 100 3.39 11.58 3.49
C GLY A 100 4.60 10.97 2.83
N ARG A 101 4.99 9.78 3.23
CA ARG A 101 6.12 9.08 2.62
C ARG A 101 5.75 8.44 1.29
N GLY A 102 6.72 8.33 0.40
CA GLY A 102 6.51 7.74 -0.90
C GLY A 102 7.71 7.82 -1.79
N ILE A 103 7.46 7.98 -3.08
CA ILE A 103 8.52 8.01 -4.08
C ILE A 103 8.24 9.08 -5.12
N THR A 104 9.31 9.52 -5.80
CA THR A 104 9.23 10.41 -6.95
C THR A 104 9.86 9.70 -8.15
N ALA A 105 9.18 9.71 -9.27
CA ALA A 105 9.73 9.19 -10.50
C ALA A 105 10.66 10.24 -11.10
N ALA A 106 11.98 10.00 -11.03
CA ALA A 106 12.94 10.91 -11.60
C ALA A 106 12.97 10.79 -13.13
N THR A 107 12.63 9.61 -13.64
CA THR A 107 12.44 9.37 -15.08
C THR A 107 11.15 8.58 -15.23
N GLU A 108 10.73 8.33 -16.45
CA GLU A 108 9.62 7.42 -16.70
C GLU A 108 9.91 6.08 -16.05
N THR A 109 8.95 5.54 -15.32
CA THR A 109 9.19 4.43 -14.41
C THR A 109 8.03 3.45 -14.43
N TYR A 110 8.35 2.18 -14.31
CA TYR A 110 7.35 1.14 -14.02
C TYR A 110 7.62 0.58 -12.64
N ILE A 111 6.56 0.48 -11.85
CA ILE A 111 6.64 -0.07 -10.50
C ILE A 111 5.56 -1.14 -10.33
N MET A 112 5.79 -2.01 -9.36
CA MET A 112 4.74 -2.89 -8.84
C MET A 112 4.36 -2.36 -7.47
N ILE A 113 3.05 -2.29 -7.20
CA ILE A 113 2.58 -1.72 -5.95
C ILE A 113 1.44 -2.56 -5.37
N ARG A 114 1.42 -2.65 -4.06
CA ARG A 114 0.34 -3.28 -3.32
C ARG A 114 0.05 -2.40 -2.11
N GLY A 115 -1.22 -1.98 -1.98
CA GLY A 115 -1.64 -1.09 -0.91
C GLY A 115 -2.30 0.16 -1.44
N THR A 116 -2.52 1.13 -0.56
CA THR A 116 -3.18 2.39 -0.93
C THR A 116 -2.15 3.46 -1.26
N TYR A 117 -2.52 4.37 -2.16
CA TYR A 117 -1.63 5.44 -2.57
C TYR A 117 -2.41 6.56 -3.24
N THR A 118 -1.76 7.71 -3.35
CA THR A 118 -2.25 8.83 -4.16
C THR A 118 -1.13 9.28 -5.10
N LEU A 119 -1.51 9.81 -6.25
CA LEU A 119 -0.57 10.34 -7.24
C LEU A 119 -0.69 11.85 -7.32
N ASN A 120 0.44 12.52 -7.45
CA ASN A 120 0.48 13.98 -7.64
C ASN A 120 1.15 14.36 -8.93
#